data_b8cc39fbc0b16d2e0bde004aba114694
#
_entry.id   b8cc39fbc0b16d2e0bde004aba114694
#
_cell.length_a   1.000
_cell.length_b   1.000
_cell.length_c   1.000
_cell.angle_alpha   90.00
_cell.angle_beta   90.00
_cell.angle_gamma   90.00
#
_symmetry.space_group_name_H-M   'P 1'
#
loop_
_entity.id
_entity.type
_entity.pdbx_description
1 polymer ?
#
loop_
_entity_poly.entity_id
_entity_poly.type
_entity_poly.pdbx_seq_one_letter_code
_entity_poly.pdbx_strand_id
1 'polypeptide(L)'
;IVVETGARNSFTFEFLNEELNGGVVNYFARPGEFSSHASVSGVRNNKQFARYLSLDEFASLELSAGDTVEYLADHEPQIYRINVAGAFAGASQIMVDKGTRLIDVLDHIEADTALSDTQNIYLLRESVAVKQKEIIEEGLQRLERSMYTAPISSTGEGAIRAQEAQLVADFIARARQIEPQGRVVVSENGDIANILLEPNDTIVIPEVTDLVHVGGEVLLPQSVVFNPEATTEDYVAWAGGFTERAEDERILIVRKNGNVTFTSINSSFLASNDSKLEPGDQIIVLPAIDTKLLQAVKDITQIVYQIAIAANVATN
;
A
#
# COMPACT_ATOMS: atom_id res chain seq x y z
N ILE A 1 -12.39 38.56 -12.91
CA ILE A 1 -11.78 37.71 -11.85
C ILE A 1 -12.08 36.26 -12.17
N VAL A 2 -11.06 35.43 -12.15
CA VAL A 2 -11.18 33.97 -12.28
C VAL A 2 -11.09 33.37 -10.89
N VAL A 3 -12.05 32.57 -10.49
CA VAL A 3 -11.97 31.74 -9.26
C VAL A 3 -11.71 30.29 -9.67
N GLU A 4 -10.54 29.76 -9.35
CA GLU A 4 -10.10 28.46 -9.85
C GLU A 4 -10.53 27.31 -8.94
N THR A 5 -10.21 27.38 -7.65
CA THR A 5 -10.41 26.26 -6.71
C THR A 5 -10.88 26.73 -5.32
N GLY A 6 -11.37 25.81 -4.53
CA GLY A 6 -11.71 26.02 -3.13
C GLY A 6 -13.01 26.79 -2.86
N ALA A 7 -13.79 27.11 -3.89
CA ALA A 7 -15.09 27.75 -3.76
C ALA A 7 -16.22 26.86 -4.28
N ARG A 8 -17.46 27.10 -3.80
CA ARG A 8 -18.65 26.42 -4.33
C ARG A 8 -18.94 26.82 -5.78
N ASN A 9 -18.61 28.07 -6.13
CA ASN A 9 -18.78 28.63 -7.46
C ASN A 9 -17.42 29.02 -8.04
N SER A 10 -16.80 28.12 -8.76
CA SER A 10 -15.50 28.31 -9.43
C SER A 10 -15.74 28.73 -10.87
N PHE A 11 -15.88 30.03 -11.12
CA PHE A 11 -16.20 30.62 -12.42
C PHE A 11 -15.36 31.85 -12.72
N THR A 12 -15.45 32.35 -13.95
CA THR A 12 -15.02 33.69 -14.30
C THR A 12 -16.13 34.66 -13.97
N PHE A 13 -15.87 35.59 -13.06
CA PHE A 13 -16.80 36.64 -12.69
C PHE A 13 -16.47 37.94 -13.44
N GLU A 14 -17.48 38.57 -14.02
CA GLU A 14 -17.38 39.89 -14.60
C GLU A 14 -18.04 40.91 -13.67
N PHE A 15 -17.30 41.97 -13.33
CA PHE A 15 -17.78 43.05 -12.47
C PHE A 15 -17.66 44.40 -13.15
N LEU A 16 -18.59 45.31 -12.85
CA LEU A 16 -18.48 46.71 -13.22
C LEU A 16 -17.44 47.41 -12.34
N ASN A 17 -16.65 48.28 -12.90
CA ASN A 17 -15.34 48.74 -12.44
C ASN A 17 -15.27 49.53 -11.10
N GLU A 18 -16.35 49.72 -10.37
CA GLU A 18 -16.31 50.77 -9.33
C GLU A 18 -16.09 50.26 -7.88
N GLU A 19 -16.17 48.96 -7.57
CA GLU A 19 -15.92 48.46 -6.19
C GLU A 19 -15.51 46.99 -6.17
N LEU A 20 -14.55 46.61 -6.97
CA LEU A 20 -14.10 45.21 -7.00
C LEU A 20 -13.10 44.96 -5.90
N ASN A 21 -13.54 44.35 -4.82
CA ASN A 21 -12.70 43.87 -3.73
C ASN A 21 -12.97 42.39 -3.44
N GLY A 22 -12.08 41.80 -2.62
CA GLY A 22 -12.19 40.40 -2.25
C GLY A 22 -13.50 40.05 -1.54
N GLY A 23 -14.11 40.97 -0.79
CA GLY A 23 -15.39 40.75 -0.12
C GLY A 23 -16.54 40.51 -1.09
N VAL A 24 -16.57 41.25 -2.22
CA VAL A 24 -17.53 41.02 -3.28
C VAL A 24 -17.33 39.67 -3.93
N VAL A 25 -16.07 39.28 -4.18
CA VAL A 25 -15.77 37.98 -4.76
C VAL A 25 -16.16 36.85 -3.77
N ASN A 26 -15.87 36.99 -2.48
CA ASN A 26 -16.28 36.02 -1.44
C ASN A 26 -17.81 35.81 -1.45
N TYR A 27 -18.59 36.87 -1.60
CA TYR A 27 -20.06 36.78 -1.62
C TYR A 27 -20.58 35.93 -2.77
N PHE A 28 -20.02 36.08 -3.97
CA PHE A 28 -20.48 35.38 -5.17
C PHE A 28 -19.81 33.99 -5.31
N ALA A 29 -18.52 33.87 -5.05
CA ALA A 29 -17.77 32.60 -5.17
C ALA A 29 -18.13 31.62 -4.07
N ARG A 30 -18.47 32.10 -2.86
CA ARG A 30 -18.78 31.30 -1.69
C ARG A 30 -17.62 30.36 -1.37
N PRO A 31 -16.57 30.83 -0.67
CA PRO A 31 -15.47 30.00 -0.22
C PRO A 31 -15.97 28.71 0.42
N GLY A 32 -15.23 27.63 0.22
CA GLY A 32 -15.54 26.35 0.85
C GLY A 32 -15.55 26.47 2.38
N GLU A 33 -16.30 25.59 3.04
CA GLU A 33 -16.51 25.64 4.50
C GLU A 33 -15.21 25.62 5.32
N PHE A 34 -14.15 25.02 4.77
CA PHE A 34 -12.83 24.94 5.40
C PHE A 34 -11.83 25.96 4.85
N SER A 35 -12.21 26.81 3.92
CA SER A 35 -11.33 27.84 3.38
C SER A 35 -10.98 28.87 4.45
N SER A 36 -9.71 29.08 4.70
CA SER A 36 -9.18 30.03 5.69
C SER A 36 -8.40 31.17 5.04
N HIS A 37 -7.89 30.95 3.84
CA HIS A 37 -7.03 31.87 3.09
C HIS A 37 -7.43 31.96 1.63
N ALA A 38 -7.01 33.02 0.98
CA ALA A 38 -7.09 33.22 -0.46
C ALA A 38 -5.71 33.52 -1.05
N SER A 39 -5.35 32.80 -2.10
CA SER A 39 -4.21 33.13 -2.94
C SER A 39 -4.71 33.96 -4.12
N VAL A 40 -4.12 35.13 -4.31
CA VAL A 40 -4.48 36.05 -5.39
C VAL A 40 -3.27 36.25 -6.29
N SER A 41 -3.44 36.05 -7.57
CA SER A 41 -2.40 36.31 -8.56
C SER A 41 -2.93 37.16 -9.70
N GLY A 42 -2.07 37.95 -10.31
CA GLY A 42 -2.44 38.82 -11.43
C GLY A 42 -1.25 39.63 -11.93
N VAL A 43 -1.56 40.71 -12.70
CA VAL A 43 -0.54 41.59 -13.23
C VAL A 43 -0.86 43.04 -12.82
N ARG A 44 0.15 43.71 -12.24
CA ARG A 44 0.08 45.15 -11.87
C ARG A 44 1.23 45.87 -12.53
N ASN A 45 0.95 46.93 -13.28
CA ASN A 45 1.99 47.74 -13.93
C ASN A 45 2.99 46.89 -14.73
N ASN A 46 2.52 45.91 -15.49
CA ASN A 46 3.32 44.99 -16.29
C ASN A 46 4.26 44.08 -15.48
N LYS A 47 4.00 43.91 -14.18
CA LYS A 47 4.73 42.98 -13.28
C LYS A 47 3.76 41.98 -12.70
N GLN A 48 4.22 40.75 -12.57
CA GLN A 48 3.47 39.71 -11.87
C GLN A 48 3.30 40.10 -10.40
N PHE A 49 2.12 39.81 -9.89
CA PHE A 49 1.71 40.06 -8.53
C PHE A 49 1.12 38.78 -7.98
N ALA A 50 1.49 38.40 -6.76
CA ALA A 50 0.88 37.31 -6.02
C ALA A 50 0.82 37.67 -4.55
N ARG A 51 -0.30 37.32 -3.88
CA ARG A 51 -0.48 37.46 -2.45
C ARG A 51 -1.21 36.27 -1.88
N TYR A 52 -0.85 35.91 -0.68
CA TYR A 52 -1.49 34.91 0.15
C TYR A 52 -2.01 35.60 1.41
N LEU A 53 -3.32 35.60 1.63
CA LEU A 53 -3.99 36.42 2.63
C LEU A 53 -5.04 35.59 3.37
N SER A 54 -5.28 35.90 4.64
CA SER A 54 -6.48 35.44 5.34
C SER A 54 -7.75 35.93 4.62
N LEU A 55 -8.87 35.23 4.82
CA LEU A 55 -10.14 35.65 4.16
C LEU A 55 -10.57 37.06 4.58
N ASP A 56 -10.25 37.48 5.83
CA ASP A 56 -10.56 38.82 6.32
C ASP A 56 -9.71 39.89 5.62
N GLU A 57 -8.41 39.64 5.47
CA GLU A 57 -7.50 40.53 4.73
C GLU A 57 -7.83 40.54 3.25
N PHE A 58 -8.15 39.38 2.67
CA PHE A 58 -8.57 39.27 1.28
C PHE A 58 -9.85 40.08 1.02
N ALA A 59 -10.82 40.04 1.94
CA ALA A 59 -12.06 40.79 1.77
C ALA A 59 -11.86 42.31 1.53
N SER A 60 -10.76 42.86 2.08
CA SER A 60 -10.40 44.26 1.96
C SER A 60 -9.47 44.56 0.76
N LEU A 61 -9.00 43.52 0.06
CA LEU A 61 -8.08 43.68 -1.06
C LEU A 61 -8.79 44.22 -2.29
N GLU A 62 -8.29 45.32 -2.85
CA GLU A 62 -8.74 45.80 -4.17
C GLU A 62 -8.22 44.86 -5.26
N LEU A 63 -9.14 44.40 -6.10
CA LEU A 63 -8.84 43.49 -7.18
C LEU A 63 -8.89 44.20 -8.52
N SER A 64 -8.27 43.65 -9.53
CA SER A 64 -8.26 44.17 -10.90
C SER A 64 -8.71 43.12 -11.89
N ALA A 65 -9.18 43.56 -13.04
CA ALA A 65 -9.53 42.70 -14.15
C ALA A 65 -8.34 41.75 -14.51
N GLY A 66 -8.60 40.47 -14.65
CA GLY A 66 -7.61 39.46 -14.97
C GLY A 66 -6.92 38.85 -13.72
N ASP A 67 -7.31 39.24 -12.50
CA ASP A 67 -6.83 38.56 -11.30
C ASP A 67 -7.45 37.16 -11.20
N THR A 68 -6.64 36.23 -10.71
CA THR A 68 -7.05 34.86 -10.37
C THR A 68 -7.06 34.71 -8.87
N VAL A 69 -8.09 34.08 -8.32
CA VAL A 69 -8.31 33.83 -6.91
C VAL A 69 -8.44 32.33 -6.69
N GLU A 70 -7.68 31.81 -5.74
CA GLU A 70 -7.76 30.44 -5.28
C GLU A 70 -8.01 30.44 -3.79
N TYR A 71 -9.05 29.73 -3.34
CA TYR A 71 -9.35 29.60 -1.92
C TYR A 71 -8.71 28.34 -1.36
N LEU A 72 -8.01 28.49 -0.26
CA LEU A 72 -7.18 27.45 0.36
C LEU A 72 -7.57 27.25 1.81
N ALA A 73 -7.50 26.01 2.24
CA ALA A 73 -7.62 25.63 3.64
C ALA A 73 -6.21 25.49 4.23
N ASP A 74 -5.85 26.41 5.13
CA ASP A 74 -4.53 26.42 5.80
C ASP A 74 -4.54 25.56 7.06
N HIS A 75 -5.64 24.87 7.32
CA HIS A 75 -5.78 23.99 8.46
C HIS A 75 -5.67 22.54 7.99
N GLU A 76 -4.83 21.80 8.66
CA GLU A 76 -4.87 20.34 8.52
C GLU A 76 -6.29 19.84 8.81
N PRO A 77 -6.81 18.90 8.01
CA PRO A 77 -8.11 18.31 8.27
C PRO A 77 -8.18 17.80 9.71
N GLN A 78 -9.17 18.25 10.47
CA GLN A 78 -9.40 17.77 11.84
C GLN A 78 -10.26 16.51 11.86
N ILE A 79 -10.89 16.20 10.73
CA ILE A 79 -11.77 15.02 10.56
C ILE A 79 -11.19 14.14 9.46
N TYR A 80 -11.02 12.86 9.77
CA TYR A 80 -10.54 11.85 8.85
C TYR A 80 -11.68 10.94 8.42
N ARG A 81 -11.65 10.55 7.16
CA ARG A 81 -12.50 9.49 6.62
C ARG A 81 -11.74 8.18 6.76
N ILE A 82 -12.33 7.20 7.43
CA ILE A 82 -11.82 5.85 7.58
C ILE A 82 -12.76 4.91 6.86
N ASN A 83 -12.22 4.01 6.05
CA ASN A 83 -12.99 3.00 5.37
C ASN A 83 -12.95 1.69 6.17
N VAL A 84 -14.01 0.90 6.06
CA VAL A 84 -14.09 -0.44 6.64
C VAL A 84 -14.46 -1.41 5.52
N ALA A 85 -13.77 -2.53 5.44
CA ALA A 85 -13.95 -3.55 4.41
C ALA A 85 -13.92 -4.97 5.00
N GLY A 86 -14.48 -5.93 4.28
CA GLY A 86 -14.51 -7.34 4.67
C GLY A 86 -15.79 -7.74 5.39
N ALA A 87 -15.69 -8.66 6.35
CA ALA A 87 -16.83 -9.24 7.07
C ALA A 87 -17.20 -8.40 8.29
N PHE A 88 -18.11 -7.45 8.12
CA PHE A 88 -18.63 -6.63 9.20
C PHE A 88 -20.08 -6.19 8.90
N ALA A 89 -20.79 -5.75 9.92
CA ALA A 89 -22.11 -5.12 9.79
C ALA A 89 -21.99 -3.62 10.07
N GLY A 90 -22.59 -2.79 9.23
CA GLY A 90 -22.64 -1.34 9.44
C GLY A 90 -22.13 -0.51 8.27
N ALA A 91 -21.71 0.72 8.56
CA ALA A 91 -21.26 1.66 7.57
C ALA A 91 -19.84 1.34 7.09
N SER A 92 -19.62 1.31 5.76
CA SER A 92 -18.30 1.11 5.16
C SER A 92 -17.39 2.34 5.23
N GLN A 93 -17.90 3.47 5.70
CA GLN A 93 -17.16 4.71 5.91
C GLN A 93 -17.55 5.37 7.23
N ILE A 94 -16.55 5.73 8.01
CA ILE A 94 -16.70 6.36 9.32
C ILE A 94 -15.88 7.65 9.33
N MET A 95 -16.47 8.73 9.84
CA MET A 95 -15.79 10.00 10.06
C MET A 95 -15.30 10.06 11.50
N VAL A 96 -14.02 10.32 11.69
CA VAL A 96 -13.39 10.36 13.01
C VAL A 96 -12.56 11.64 13.17
N ASP A 97 -12.36 12.07 14.40
CA ASP A 97 -11.46 13.19 14.69
C ASP A 97 -10.00 12.82 14.45
N LYS A 98 -9.20 13.79 14.08
CA LYS A 98 -7.74 13.65 14.01
C LYS A 98 -7.22 13.21 15.39
N GLY A 99 -6.42 12.14 15.39
CA GLY A 99 -5.87 11.56 16.62
C GLY A 99 -6.66 10.37 17.16
N THR A 100 -7.77 9.99 16.52
CA THR A 100 -8.49 8.75 16.82
C THR A 100 -7.61 7.53 16.56
N ARG A 101 -7.72 6.53 17.40
CA ARG A 101 -6.95 5.29 17.32
C ARG A 101 -7.79 4.13 16.78
N LEU A 102 -7.10 3.10 16.32
CA LEU A 102 -7.73 1.93 15.70
C LEU A 102 -8.77 1.26 16.59
N ILE A 103 -8.46 1.01 17.87
CA ILE A 103 -9.38 0.34 18.80
C ILE A 103 -10.63 1.19 19.02
N ASP A 104 -10.49 2.52 19.10
CA ASP A 104 -11.64 3.42 19.29
C ASP A 104 -12.67 3.28 18.15
N VAL A 105 -12.22 2.96 16.93
CA VAL A 105 -13.09 2.70 15.78
C VAL A 105 -13.65 1.28 15.81
N LEU A 106 -12.79 0.29 16.12
CA LEU A 106 -13.19 -1.12 16.17
C LEU A 106 -14.30 -1.37 17.20
N ASP A 107 -14.29 -0.66 18.33
CA ASP A 107 -15.33 -0.76 19.36
C ASP A 107 -16.73 -0.35 18.87
N HIS A 108 -16.81 0.35 17.73
CA HIS A 108 -18.07 0.77 17.11
C HIS A 108 -18.47 -0.08 15.90
N ILE A 109 -17.64 -1.08 15.52
CA ILE A 109 -17.91 -1.95 14.38
C ILE A 109 -18.49 -3.27 14.90
N GLU A 110 -19.70 -3.58 14.45
CA GLU A 110 -20.30 -4.88 14.73
C GLU A 110 -19.73 -5.93 13.76
N ALA A 111 -19.08 -6.94 14.32
CA ALA A 111 -18.54 -8.08 13.57
C ALA A 111 -19.23 -9.36 14.08
N ASP A 112 -19.80 -10.14 13.14
CA ASP A 112 -20.29 -11.48 13.46
C ASP A 112 -19.10 -12.43 13.60
N THR A 113 -18.81 -12.84 14.85
CA THR A 113 -17.67 -13.71 15.15
C THR A 113 -17.71 -15.09 14.47
N ALA A 114 -18.85 -15.49 13.91
CA ALA A 114 -18.97 -16.71 13.13
C ALA A 114 -18.49 -16.53 11.67
N LEU A 115 -18.50 -15.30 11.16
CA LEU A 115 -18.14 -14.98 9.78
C LEU A 115 -16.90 -14.11 9.70
N SER A 116 -16.60 -13.34 10.74
CA SER A 116 -15.54 -12.34 10.79
C SER A 116 -14.32 -12.87 11.54
N ASP A 117 -13.18 -12.84 10.92
CA ASP A 117 -11.91 -13.17 11.54
C ASP A 117 -11.31 -11.95 12.23
N THR A 118 -11.80 -11.70 13.44
CA THR A 118 -11.38 -10.54 14.24
C THR A 118 -9.96 -10.65 14.80
N GLN A 119 -9.32 -11.82 14.70
CA GLN A 119 -7.95 -12.03 15.15
C GLN A 119 -6.92 -11.62 14.09
N ASN A 120 -7.33 -11.57 12.83
CA ASN A 120 -6.47 -11.27 11.68
C ASN A 120 -6.79 -9.92 11.02
N ILE A 121 -7.31 -8.97 11.77
CA ILE A 121 -7.56 -7.60 11.28
C ILE A 121 -6.24 -6.99 10.80
N TYR A 122 -6.29 -6.29 9.69
CA TYR A 122 -5.18 -5.50 9.17
C TYR A 122 -5.66 -4.17 8.62
N LEU A 123 -4.72 -3.29 8.37
CA LEU A 123 -5.00 -1.95 7.85
C LEU A 123 -4.34 -1.77 6.48
N LEU A 124 -5.02 -1.08 5.58
CA LEU A 124 -4.42 -0.58 4.33
C LEU A 124 -4.23 0.92 4.46
N ARG A 125 -3.00 1.39 4.21
CA ARG A 125 -2.59 2.78 4.39
C ARG A 125 -1.79 3.28 3.20
N GLU A 126 -2.20 4.40 2.64
CA GLU A 126 -1.58 4.98 1.45
C GLU A 126 -0.11 5.36 1.68
N SER A 127 0.22 5.98 2.83
CA SER A 127 1.59 6.35 3.17
C SER A 127 2.53 5.14 3.22
N VAL A 128 2.02 3.99 3.67
CA VAL A 128 2.74 2.71 3.70
C VAL A 128 2.87 2.12 2.30
N ALA A 129 1.82 2.20 1.45
CA ALA A 129 1.87 1.76 0.06
C ALA A 129 2.99 2.47 -0.73
N VAL A 130 3.05 3.80 -0.59
CA VAL A 130 4.12 4.62 -1.20
C VAL A 130 5.50 4.15 -0.71
N LYS A 131 5.65 3.95 0.60
CA LYS A 131 6.94 3.51 1.16
C LYS A 131 7.32 2.09 0.73
N GLN A 132 6.36 1.18 0.66
CA GLN A 132 6.59 -0.18 0.15
C GLN A 132 7.05 -0.14 -1.32
N LYS A 133 6.42 0.71 -2.16
CA LYS A 133 6.81 0.87 -3.56
C LYS A 133 8.24 1.40 -3.69
N GLU A 134 8.63 2.39 -2.89
CA GLU A 134 10.00 2.89 -2.84
C GLU A 134 11.01 1.78 -2.49
N ILE A 135 10.73 0.99 -1.45
CA ILE A 135 11.61 -0.11 -1.01
C ILE A 135 11.76 -1.18 -2.10
N ILE A 136 10.66 -1.54 -2.77
CA ILE A 136 10.69 -2.48 -3.90
C ILE A 136 11.55 -1.91 -5.03
N GLU A 137 11.34 -0.65 -5.43
CA GLU A 137 12.11 -0.03 -6.52
C GLU A 137 13.60 0.08 -6.18
N GLU A 138 13.96 0.44 -4.93
CA GLU A 138 15.35 0.42 -4.49
C GLU A 138 15.98 -0.99 -4.57
N GLY A 139 15.21 -2.02 -4.22
CA GLY A 139 15.62 -3.41 -4.36
C GLY A 139 15.87 -3.80 -5.82
N LEU A 140 14.92 -3.44 -6.71
CA LEU A 140 15.02 -3.70 -8.14
C LEU A 140 16.23 -2.99 -8.77
N GLN A 141 16.50 -1.75 -8.37
CA GLN A 141 17.68 -1.00 -8.84
C GLN A 141 19.01 -1.62 -8.34
N ARG A 142 19.03 -2.17 -7.12
CA ARG A 142 20.21 -2.93 -6.65
C ARG A 142 20.42 -4.19 -7.48
N LEU A 143 19.35 -4.94 -7.72
CA LEU A 143 19.39 -6.14 -8.56
C LEU A 143 19.87 -5.82 -9.97
N GLU A 144 19.32 -4.78 -10.61
CA GLU A 144 19.72 -4.32 -11.94
C GLU A 144 21.21 -3.96 -11.99
N ARG A 145 21.71 -3.21 -11.01
CA ARG A 145 23.14 -2.87 -10.93
C ARG A 145 24.03 -4.10 -10.73
N SER A 146 23.62 -5.08 -9.95
CA SER A 146 24.38 -6.30 -9.70
C SER A 146 24.62 -7.10 -10.99
N MET A 147 23.68 -7.05 -11.93
CA MET A 147 23.78 -7.70 -13.23
C MET A 147 24.90 -7.12 -14.10
N TYR A 148 25.11 -5.81 -14.06
CA TYR A 148 26.13 -5.13 -14.88
C TYR A 148 27.54 -5.20 -14.27
N THR A 149 27.67 -5.50 -12.99
CA THR A 149 28.97 -5.46 -12.29
C THR A 149 29.62 -6.82 -12.11
N ALA A 150 28.95 -7.92 -12.48
CA ALA A 150 29.49 -9.27 -12.31
C ALA A 150 30.64 -9.54 -13.34
N PRO A 151 31.85 -9.91 -12.90
CA PRO A 151 33.00 -10.14 -13.79
C PRO A 151 32.78 -11.40 -14.66
N ILE A 152 33.18 -11.33 -15.94
CA ILE A 152 33.12 -12.45 -16.90
C ILE A 152 34.45 -13.18 -16.87
N SER A 153 34.49 -14.48 -16.61
CA SER A 153 35.72 -15.25 -16.48
C SER A 153 36.02 -16.19 -17.68
N SER A 154 35.03 -16.48 -18.54
CA SER A 154 35.25 -17.28 -19.77
C SER A 154 34.23 -17.00 -20.89
N THR A 155 34.58 -17.35 -22.14
CA THR A 155 33.71 -17.14 -23.33
C THR A 155 32.46 -18.02 -23.35
N GLY A 156 32.44 -19.17 -22.67
CA GLY A 156 31.27 -20.04 -22.56
C GLY A 156 30.24 -19.53 -21.51
N GLU A 157 30.70 -18.83 -20.50
CA GLU A 157 29.86 -18.19 -19.50
C GLU A 157 29.09 -16.98 -20.04
N GLY A 158 29.58 -16.35 -21.10
CA GLY A 158 28.94 -15.16 -21.68
C GLY A 158 27.54 -15.42 -22.25
N ALA A 159 27.32 -16.58 -22.88
CA ALA A 159 25.98 -16.93 -23.43
C ALA A 159 24.96 -17.28 -22.33
N ILE A 160 25.39 -18.03 -21.31
CA ILE A 160 24.55 -18.39 -20.15
C ILE A 160 24.17 -17.12 -19.41
N ARG A 161 25.10 -16.21 -19.16
CA ARG A 161 24.84 -14.94 -18.48
C ARG A 161 23.91 -14.01 -19.25
N ALA A 162 23.98 -14.01 -20.59
CA ALA A 162 23.05 -13.23 -21.39
C ALA A 162 21.59 -13.72 -21.21
N GLN A 163 21.43 -15.04 -21.10
CA GLN A 163 20.10 -15.64 -20.87
C GLN A 163 19.60 -15.39 -19.43
N GLU A 164 20.49 -15.51 -18.43
CA GLU A 164 20.19 -15.17 -17.04
C GLU A 164 19.85 -13.68 -16.89
N ALA A 165 20.60 -12.80 -17.55
CA ALA A 165 20.32 -11.36 -17.57
C ALA A 165 18.93 -11.03 -18.12
N GLN A 166 18.51 -11.75 -19.17
CA GLN A 166 17.17 -11.57 -19.74
C GLN A 166 16.07 -12.00 -18.75
N LEU A 167 16.24 -13.14 -18.06
CA LEU A 167 15.28 -13.61 -17.07
C LEU A 167 15.13 -12.63 -15.89
N VAL A 168 16.25 -12.08 -15.42
CA VAL A 168 16.23 -11.06 -14.36
C VAL A 168 15.61 -9.76 -14.86
N ALA A 169 15.89 -9.33 -16.09
CA ALA A 169 15.26 -8.16 -16.67
C ALA A 169 13.73 -8.33 -16.79
N ASP A 170 13.26 -9.50 -17.19
CA ASP A 170 11.83 -9.83 -17.26
C ASP A 170 11.18 -9.87 -15.86
N PHE A 171 11.90 -10.37 -14.86
CA PHE A 171 11.46 -10.30 -13.46
C PHE A 171 11.33 -8.85 -12.99
N ILE A 172 12.35 -8.00 -13.21
CA ILE A 172 12.34 -6.59 -12.85
C ILE A 172 11.15 -5.87 -13.51
N ALA A 173 10.93 -6.11 -14.82
CA ALA A 173 9.85 -5.50 -15.55
C ALA A 173 8.46 -5.85 -14.98
N ARG A 174 8.26 -7.11 -14.58
CA ARG A 174 7.02 -7.56 -13.93
C ARG A 174 6.88 -7.03 -12.52
N ALA A 175 7.95 -7.05 -11.74
CA ALA A 175 7.93 -6.58 -10.34
C ALA A 175 7.66 -5.06 -10.24
N ARG A 176 8.09 -4.25 -11.20
CA ARG A 176 7.77 -2.81 -11.29
C ARG A 176 6.28 -2.52 -11.50
N GLN A 177 5.52 -3.46 -12.06
CA GLN A 177 4.08 -3.30 -12.29
C GLN A 177 3.23 -3.57 -11.03
N ILE A 178 3.85 -4.09 -9.97
CA ILE A 178 3.15 -4.38 -8.73
C ILE A 178 2.85 -3.07 -8.00
N GLU A 179 1.57 -2.89 -7.68
CA GLU A 179 1.10 -1.77 -6.86
C GLU A 179 0.86 -2.26 -5.43
N PRO A 180 1.72 -1.87 -4.48
CA PRO A 180 1.53 -2.22 -3.07
C PRO A 180 0.22 -1.65 -2.53
N GLN A 181 -0.48 -2.44 -1.72
CA GLN A 181 -1.72 -2.01 -1.09
C GLN A 181 -1.51 -1.22 0.21
N GLY A 182 -0.27 -1.15 0.71
CA GLY A 182 0.04 -0.49 1.96
C GLY A 182 -0.45 -1.24 3.19
N ARG A 183 -0.40 -2.59 3.15
CA ARG A 183 -0.83 -3.42 4.27
C ARG A 183 0.04 -3.17 5.49
N VAL A 184 -0.63 -2.89 6.62
CA VAL A 184 -0.04 -2.74 7.94
C VAL A 184 -0.56 -3.88 8.81
N VAL A 185 0.34 -4.71 9.31
CA VAL A 185 0.02 -5.76 10.27
C VAL A 185 -0.25 -5.08 11.62
N VAL A 186 -1.48 -5.15 12.07
CA VAL A 186 -1.91 -4.57 13.35
C VAL A 186 -2.34 -5.63 14.36
N SER A 187 -2.47 -6.89 13.92
CA SER A 187 -2.83 -8.01 14.79
C SER A 187 -1.69 -8.99 14.89
N GLU A 188 -1.38 -9.44 16.10
CA GLU A 188 -0.42 -10.49 16.39
C GLU A 188 -0.97 -11.39 17.52
N ASN A 189 -1.14 -12.68 17.24
CA ASN A 189 -1.69 -13.67 18.18
C ASN A 189 -3.04 -13.26 18.82
N GLY A 190 -3.87 -12.52 18.05
CA GLY A 190 -5.17 -12.03 18.52
C GLY A 190 -5.13 -10.69 19.27
N ASP A 191 -3.95 -10.18 19.58
CA ASP A 191 -3.78 -8.83 20.14
C ASP A 191 -3.73 -7.79 19.02
N ILE A 192 -4.49 -6.72 19.15
CA ILE A 192 -4.56 -5.64 18.17
C ILE A 192 -3.78 -4.43 18.66
N ALA A 193 -2.80 -3.99 17.89
CA ALA A 193 -2.02 -2.79 18.16
C ALA A 193 -2.89 -1.52 18.01
N ASN A 194 -3.00 -0.74 19.09
CA ASN A 194 -3.80 0.49 19.10
C ASN A 194 -3.01 1.66 18.48
N ILE A 195 -2.92 1.70 17.16
CA ILE A 195 -2.20 2.73 16.39
C ILE A 195 -3.08 3.94 16.10
N LEU A 196 -2.46 5.08 15.83
CA LEU A 196 -3.14 6.27 15.31
C LEU A 196 -3.58 6.03 13.87
N LEU A 197 -4.81 6.45 13.54
CA LEU A 197 -5.34 6.38 12.18
C LEU A 197 -4.87 7.58 11.34
N GLU A 198 -4.68 7.33 10.05
CA GLU A 198 -4.39 8.34 9.02
C GLU A 198 -5.61 8.54 8.10
N PRO A 199 -5.69 9.70 7.40
CA PRO A 199 -6.77 9.93 6.44
C PRO A 199 -6.84 8.83 5.39
N ASN A 200 -8.05 8.37 5.08
CA ASN A 200 -8.35 7.31 4.11
C ASN A 200 -7.82 5.90 4.47
N ASP A 201 -7.36 5.68 5.70
CA ASP A 201 -7.08 4.33 6.15
C ASP A 201 -8.27 3.41 5.88
N THR A 202 -7.98 2.15 5.50
CA THR A 202 -9.00 1.12 5.34
C THR A 202 -8.73 0.01 6.35
N ILE A 203 -9.64 -0.15 7.30
CA ILE A 203 -9.64 -1.25 8.26
C ILE A 203 -10.25 -2.46 7.55
N VAL A 204 -9.53 -3.56 7.48
CA VAL A 204 -10.02 -4.80 6.85
C VAL A 204 -10.23 -5.86 7.92
N ILE A 205 -11.45 -6.35 8.01
CA ILE A 205 -11.84 -7.47 8.86
C ILE A 205 -12.05 -8.68 7.94
N PRO A 206 -11.10 -9.63 7.89
CA PRO A 206 -11.21 -10.76 6.96
C PRO A 206 -12.39 -11.67 7.27
N GLU A 207 -12.84 -12.42 6.26
CA GLU A 207 -13.81 -13.50 6.47
C GLU A 207 -13.11 -14.71 7.10
N VAL A 208 -13.83 -15.46 7.94
CA VAL A 208 -13.39 -16.77 8.39
C VAL A 208 -13.27 -17.71 7.19
N THR A 209 -12.20 -18.48 7.15
CA THR A 209 -11.98 -19.51 6.13
C THR A 209 -11.37 -20.75 6.77
N ASP A 210 -11.68 -21.92 6.22
CA ASP A 210 -11.11 -23.20 6.62
C ASP A 210 -10.06 -23.71 5.61
N LEU A 211 -9.56 -22.83 4.73
CA LEU A 211 -8.65 -23.21 3.65
C LEU A 211 -7.23 -22.71 3.92
N VAL A 212 -6.26 -23.49 3.45
CA VAL A 212 -4.86 -23.09 3.26
C VAL A 212 -4.58 -23.10 1.77
N HIS A 213 -3.93 -22.06 1.27
CA HIS A 213 -3.57 -21.93 -0.14
C HIS A 213 -2.12 -22.35 -0.35
N VAL A 214 -1.87 -23.21 -1.33
CA VAL A 214 -0.52 -23.65 -1.70
C VAL A 214 -0.23 -23.22 -3.13
N GLY A 215 0.87 -22.50 -3.32
CA GLY A 215 1.25 -21.95 -4.61
C GLY A 215 2.76 -21.78 -4.78
N GLY A 216 3.15 -21.15 -5.89
CA GLY A 216 4.55 -21.01 -6.28
C GLY A 216 5.05 -22.25 -7.03
N GLU A 217 6.28 -22.69 -6.76
CA GLU A 217 6.94 -23.82 -7.44
C GLU A 217 6.47 -25.19 -6.89
N VAL A 218 5.16 -25.42 -6.97
CA VAL A 218 4.51 -26.73 -6.73
C VAL A 218 3.87 -27.24 -8.01
N LEU A 219 3.70 -28.55 -8.14
CA LEU A 219 3.17 -29.16 -9.38
C LEU A 219 1.71 -28.80 -9.63
N LEU A 220 0.89 -28.70 -8.57
CA LEU A 220 -0.55 -28.43 -8.64
C LEU A 220 -0.94 -27.35 -7.61
N PRO A 221 -0.76 -26.05 -7.90
CA PRO A 221 -1.24 -25.00 -7.02
C PRO A 221 -2.73 -25.17 -6.71
N GLN A 222 -3.10 -25.16 -5.42
CA GLN A 222 -4.47 -25.40 -4.99
C GLN A 222 -4.77 -24.87 -3.59
N SER A 223 -6.05 -24.84 -3.26
CA SER A 223 -6.55 -24.59 -1.91
C SER A 223 -6.98 -25.90 -1.27
N VAL A 224 -6.53 -26.12 -0.04
CA VAL A 224 -6.77 -27.36 0.71
C VAL A 224 -7.45 -27.00 2.04
N VAL A 225 -8.38 -27.86 2.49
CA VAL A 225 -9.01 -27.68 3.80
C VAL A 225 -7.95 -27.76 4.90
N PHE A 226 -8.00 -26.82 5.83
CA PHE A 226 -7.08 -26.77 6.95
C PHE A 226 -7.15 -28.02 7.82
N ASN A 227 -6.01 -28.58 8.13
CA ASN A 227 -5.85 -29.70 9.07
C ASN A 227 -4.83 -29.32 10.15
N PRO A 228 -5.22 -29.23 11.43
CA PRO A 228 -4.33 -28.81 12.53
C PRO A 228 -3.18 -29.77 12.79
N GLU A 229 -3.25 -31.01 12.31
CA GLU A 229 -2.21 -32.02 12.46
C GLU A 229 -1.23 -32.08 11.28
N ALA A 230 -1.55 -31.35 10.18
CA ALA A 230 -0.73 -31.35 8.97
C ALA A 230 0.41 -30.34 9.06
N THR A 231 1.55 -30.71 8.53
CA THR A 231 2.74 -29.87 8.42
C THR A 231 2.76 -29.11 7.08
N THR A 232 3.65 -28.14 6.94
CA THR A 232 3.89 -27.45 5.65
C THR A 232 4.27 -28.46 4.55
N GLU A 233 5.03 -29.49 4.89
CA GLU A 233 5.43 -30.57 3.97
C GLU A 233 4.22 -31.36 3.46
N ASP A 234 3.25 -31.69 4.33
CA ASP A 234 2.03 -32.37 3.95
C ASP A 234 1.22 -31.56 2.95
N TYR A 235 1.09 -30.24 3.17
CA TYR A 235 0.37 -29.36 2.22
C TYR A 235 1.07 -29.27 0.86
N VAL A 236 2.41 -29.19 0.84
CA VAL A 236 3.17 -29.22 -0.41
C VAL A 236 3.02 -30.58 -1.10
N ALA A 237 3.03 -31.69 -0.36
CA ALA A 237 2.79 -33.01 -0.93
C ALA A 237 1.39 -33.14 -1.54
N TRP A 238 0.36 -32.61 -0.89
CA TRP A 238 -1.01 -32.57 -1.45
C TRP A 238 -1.09 -31.69 -2.70
N ALA A 239 -0.27 -30.67 -2.83
CA ALA A 239 -0.13 -29.87 -4.05
C ALA A 239 0.74 -30.57 -5.13
N GLY A 240 0.95 -31.88 -5.00
CA GLY A 240 1.70 -32.69 -5.97
C GLY A 240 3.21 -32.70 -5.74
N GLY A 241 3.70 -32.01 -4.72
CA GLY A 241 5.14 -31.86 -4.43
C GLY A 241 5.76 -30.68 -5.17
N PHE A 242 7.07 -30.56 -5.04
CA PHE A 242 7.88 -29.51 -5.65
C PHE A 242 8.08 -29.69 -7.14
N THR A 243 8.21 -28.57 -7.86
CA THR A 243 8.74 -28.60 -9.23
C THR A 243 10.27 -28.81 -9.19
N GLU A 244 10.88 -29.14 -10.34
CA GLU A 244 12.35 -29.26 -10.47
C GLU A 244 13.08 -27.92 -10.19
N ARG A 245 12.35 -26.83 -10.18
CA ARG A 245 12.89 -25.48 -9.93
C ARG A 245 12.56 -24.91 -8.56
N ALA A 246 12.01 -25.72 -7.67
CA ALA A 246 11.61 -25.28 -6.35
C ALA A 246 12.83 -25.11 -5.42
N GLU A 247 12.77 -24.09 -4.56
CA GLU A 247 13.65 -23.90 -3.41
C GLU A 247 13.00 -24.57 -2.19
N ASP A 248 13.40 -25.77 -1.84
CA ASP A 248 12.83 -26.58 -0.75
C ASP A 248 13.32 -26.14 0.65
N GLU A 249 14.41 -25.37 0.70
CA GLU A 249 14.94 -24.83 1.96
C GLU A 249 14.26 -23.53 2.41
N ARG A 250 13.52 -22.85 1.54
CA ARG A 250 12.86 -21.56 1.84
C ARG A 250 11.45 -21.50 1.29
N ILE A 251 10.51 -21.69 2.19
CA ILE A 251 9.08 -21.60 1.92
C ILE A 251 8.55 -20.38 2.68
N LEU A 252 7.75 -19.57 2.01
CA LEU A 252 7.04 -18.46 2.64
C LEU A 252 5.70 -18.94 3.18
N ILE A 253 5.40 -18.60 4.42
CA ILE A 253 4.05 -18.66 4.98
C ILE A 253 3.57 -17.23 5.12
N VAL A 254 2.52 -16.88 4.38
CA VAL A 254 1.86 -15.57 4.43
C VAL A 254 0.58 -15.72 5.23
N ARG A 255 0.50 -15.08 6.37
CA ARG A 255 -0.68 -15.03 7.23
C ARG A 255 -1.78 -14.17 6.63
N LYS A 256 -2.99 -14.39 7.04
CA LYS A 256 -4.17 -13.60 6.62
C LYS A 256 -4.02 -12.10 6.90
N ASN A 257 -3.41 -11.74 8.03
CA ASN A 257 -3.12 -10.35 8.38
C ASN A 257 -1.94 -9.74 7.59
N GLY A 258 -1.25 -10.54 6.76
CA GLY A 258 -0.10 -10.12 5.97
C GLY A 258 1.25 -10.33 6.65
N ASN A 259 1.30 -10.93 7.83
CA ASN A 259 2.57 -11.34 8.42
C ASN A 259 3.19 -12.46 7.57
N VAL A 260 4.49 -12.38 7.33
CA VAL A 260 5.22 -13.34 6.48
C VAL A 260 6.35 -13.96 7.29
N THR A 261 6.42 -15.29 7.27
CA THR A 261 7.49 -16.06 7.91
C THR A 261 8.14 -16.99 6.91
N PHE A 262 9.43 -17.30 7.12
CA PHE A 262 10.12 -18.33 6.37
C PHE A 262 10.12 -19.63 7.17
N THR A 263 9.85 -20.74 6.49
CA THR A 263 10.05 -22.09 7.01
C THR A 263 10.88 -22.91 6.04
N SER A 264 11.42 -24.04 6.52
CA SER A 264 12.23 -24.95 5.74
C SER A 264 11.83 -26.38 6.08
N ILE A 265 11.71 -27.22 5.08
CA ILE A 265 11.39 -28.65 5.27
C ILE A 265 12.57 -29.41 5.88
N ASN A 266 13.79 -28.99 5.59
CA ASN A 266 15.03 -29.66 6.05
C ASN A 266 15.56 -29.15 7.39
N SER A 267 14.85 -28.28 8.11
CA SER A 267 15.31 -27.81 9.41
C SER A 267 15.32 -28.96 10.43
N SER A 268 16.50 -29.44 10.70
CA SER A 268 16.78 -30.41 11.77
C SER A 268 16.10 -29.99 13.08
N PHE A 269 15.55 -30.93 13.80
CA PHE A 269 14.80 -30.96 15.07
C PHE A 269 15.18 -29.92 16.17
N LEU A 270 16.17 -29.06 15.96
CA LEU A 270 16.64 -28.04 16.90
C LEU A 270 16.26 -26.59 16.54
N ALA A 271 15.64 -26.35 15.39
CA ALA A 271 15.12 -25.03 14.99
C ALA A 271 13.60 -25.13 14.82
N SER A 272 12.90 -25.52 15.87
CA SER A 272 11.44 -25.57 15.93
C SER A 272 10.85 -24.16 16.10
N ASN A 273 11.03 -23.32 15.09
CA ASN A 273 10.11 -22.24 14.77
C ASN A 273 9.23 -22.71 13.60
N ASP A 274 8.70 -23.92 13.71
CA ASP A 274 7.61 -24.36 12.87
C ASP A 274 6.39 -23.52 13.29
N SER A 275 6.22 -22.39 12.63
CA SER A 275 5.06 -21.54 12.86
C SER A 275 3.86 -22.38 12.46
N LYS A 276 3.12 -22.83 13.47
CA LYS A 276 1.91 -23.63 13.28
C LYS A 276 1.03 -22.94 12.26
N LEU A 277 0.64 -23.66 11.20
CA LEU A 277 -0.25 -23.15 10.18
C LEU A 277 -1.62 -22.81 10.78
N GLU A 278 -2.27 -21.83 10.23
CA GLU A 278 -3.60 -21.38 10.60
C GLU A 278 -4.52 -21.34 9.38
N PRO A 279 -5.85 -21.43 9.59
CA PRO A 279 -6.80 -21.26 8.49
C PRO A 279 -6.62 -19.90 7.80
N GLY A 280 -6.51 -19.91 6.48
CA GLY A 280 -6.28 -18.72 5.68
C GLY A 280 -4.82 -18.43 5.35
N ASP A 281 -3.90 -19.24 5.84
CA ASP A 281 -2.49 -19.12 5.47
C ASP A 281 -2.25 -19.46 4.00
N GLN A 282 -1.24 -18.81 3.43
CA GLN A 282 -0.75 -19.10 2.09
C GLN A 282 0.68 -19.64 2.20
N ILE A 283 0.89 -20.82 1.67
CA ILE A 283 2.20 -21.45 1.52
C ILE A 283 2.71 -21.17 0.12
N ILE A 284 3.80 -20.43 0.01
CA ILE A 284 4.41 -20.05 -1.27
C ILE A 284 5.80 -20.65 -1.37
N VAL A 285 5.96 -21.62 -2.28
CA VAL A 285 7.25 -22.21 -2.60
C VAL A 285 7.98 -21.31 -3.58
N LEU A 286 9.20 -20.87 -3.20
CA LEU A 286 10.01 -20.01 -4.03
C LEU A 286 10.75 -20.79 -5.12
N PRO A 287 11.09 -20.15 -6.26
CA PRO A 287 11.97 -20.77 -7.24
C PRO A 287 13.41 -20.83 -6.72
N ALA A 288 14.07 -21.98 -6.94
CA ALA A 288 15.51 -22.10 -6.74
C ALA A 288 16.25 -21.24 -7.77
N ILE A 289 17.16 -20.43 -7.29
CA ILE A 289 17.99 -19.58 -8.15
C ILE A 289 19.40 -20.13 -8.13
N ASP A 290 19.95 -20.42 -9.30
CA ASP A 290 21.27 -21.05 -9.46
C ASP A 290 22.37 -20.24 -8.75
N THR A 291 23.18 -20.90 -7.94
CA THR A 291 24.04 -20.32 -6.91
C THR A 291 25.22 -19.46 -7.41
N LYS A 292 25.39 -19.33 -8.71
CA LYS A 292 26.49 -18.54 -9.28
C LYS A 292 26.30 -17.03 -9.16
N LEU A 293 25.09 -16.58 -8.86
CA LEU A 293 24.73 -15.16 -8.62
C LEU A 293 24.23 -14.95 -7.19
N LEU A 294 24.96 -15.41 -6.19
CA LEU A 294 24.58 -15.37 -4.76
C LEU A 294 24.03 -14.01 -4.28
N GLN A 295 24.51 -12.90 -4.86
CA GLN A 295 24.01 -11.57 -4.51
C GLN A 295 22.63 -11.31 -5.15
N ALA A 296 22.45 -11.65 -6.43
CA ALA A 296 21.18 -11.51 -7.12
C ALA A 296 20.06 -12.38 -6.48
N VAL A 297 20.43 -13.58 -6.03
CA VAL A 297 19.50 -14.46 -5.29
C VAL A 297 18.97 -13.81 -4.02
N LYS A 298 19.85 -13.21 -3.22
CA LYS A 298 19.46 -12.52 -1.98
C LYS A 298 18.54 -11.33 -2.28
N ASP A 299 18.89 -10.55 -3.30
CA ASP A 299 18.12 -9.38 -3.70
C ASP A 299 16.73 -9.79 -4.23
N ILE A 300 16.63 -10.83 -5.07
CA ILE A 300 15.34 -11.36 -5.56
C ILE A 300 14.49 -11.88 -4.39
N THR A 301 15.06 -12.69 -3.50
CA THR A 301 14.32 -13.21 -2.34
C THR A 301 13.79 -12.08 -1.48
N GLN A 302 14.61 -11.05 -1.23
CA GLN A 302 14.19 -9.90 -0.46
C GLN A 302 13.06 -9.12 -1.16
N ILE A 303 13.15 -8.94 -2.49
CA ILE A 303 12.10 -8.27 -3.28
C ILE A 303 10.81 -9.07 -3.25
N VAL A 304 10.87 -10.40 -3.44
CA VAL A 304 9.68 -11.26 -3.38
C VAL A 304 9.02 -11.20 -1.99
N TYR A 305 9.81 -11.20 -0.93
CA TYR A 305 9.32 -11.00 0.43
C TYR A 305 8.59 -9.65 0.58
N GLN A 306 9.19 -8.55 0.09
CA GLN A 306 8.55 -7.22 0.12
C GLN A 306 7.25 -7.21 -0.70
N ILE A 307 7.21 -7.89 -1.84
CA ILE A 307 6.01 -8.01 -2.66
C ILE A 307 4.93 -8.82 -1.91
N ALA A 308 5.29 -9.92 -1.27
CA ALA A 308 4.35 -10.74 -0.51
C ALA A 308 3.69 -9.97 0.64
N ILE A 309 4.46 -9.12 1.34
CA ILE A 309 3.92 -8.22 2.37
C ILE A 309 3.02 -7.14 1.74
N ALA A 310 3.45 -6.59 0.61
CA ALA A 310 2.85 -5.38 0.02
C ALA A 310 1.60 -5.67 -0.83
N ALA A 311 1.53 -6.83 -1.44
CA ALA A 311 0.43 -7.25 -2.30
C ALA A 311 -0.42 -8.31 -1.60
N ASN A 312 -1.74 -8.20 -1.76
CA ASN A 312 -2.58 -9.36 -1.53
C ASN A 312 -2.29 -10.31 -2.70
N VAL A 313 -1.53 -11.37 -2.48
CA VAL A 313 -1.35 -12.40 -3.49
C VAL A 313 -2.67 -13.15 -3.60
N ALA A 314 -3.66 -12.48 -4.17
CA ALA A 314 -4.82 -13.16 -4.70
C ALA A 314 -4.31 -13.93 -5.91
N THR A 315 -4.09 -15.21 -5.75
CA THR A 315 -3.97 -16.12 -6.87
C THR A 315 -5.32 -16.11 -7.59
N ASN A 316 -5.40 -15.36 -8.69
CA ASN A 316 -6.37 -15.63 -9.74
C ASN A 316 -5.89 -16.81 -10.56
#